data_b5af6a469526033388368017b6c2a763
#
_entry.id   b5af6a469526033388368017b6c2a763
#
_cell.length_a   1.000
_cell.length_b   1.000
_cell.length_c   1.000
_cell.angle_alpha   90.00
_cell.angle_beta   90.00
_cell.angle_gamma   90.00
#
_symmetry.space_group_name_H-M   'P 1'
#
loop_
_entity.id
_entity.type
_entity.pdbx_description
1 polymer ?
#
loop_
_entity_poly.entity_id
_entity_poly.type
_entity_poly.pdbx_seq_one_letter_code
_entity_poly.pdbx_strand_id
1 'polypeptide(L)'
;MDQQIRREAGCLPEKKKMEALGRLSCKVAHDFNNILGAIEGYATLAMNGLKKDDLLAQDLQEIRSSVAKAAVLGRQLIAFGGRQMLHKAPCEVNGIIGKALERAERLPAGNFNIETRLEPALPGITGDALQLEQALANLLLNAREAMPKGGTAVISSCVERLEGAAVKAPDQAAAGTVFIKISIQDSGAGMSAETFERLFEPLFSTKQKGQGAGLGLSFVYGVVRQHNGWVEARTEPGQGSEFTIFLPTVNS
;
A
#
# COMPACT_ATOMS: atom_id res chain seq x y z
N MET A 1 -17.08 25.02 24.43
CA MET A 1 -18.07 24.07 23.87
C MET A 1 -17.61 23.78 22.46
N ASP A 2 -16.46 23.06 22.38
CA ASP A 2 -15.79 22.77 21.12
C ASP A 2 -16.37 21.49 20.53
N GLN A 3 -17.01 21.65 19.39
CA GLN A 3 -17.44 20.51 18.57
C GLN A 3 -16.18 19.84 18.02
N GLN A 4 -15.77 18.74 18.64
CA GLN A 4 -14.87 17.77 18.06
C GLN A 4 -15.44 17.31 16.73
N ILE A 5 -14.97 17.90 15.63
CA ILE A 5 -15.26 17.41 14.29
C ILE A 5 -14.40 16.16 14.10
N ARG A 6 -14.89 15.02 14.58
CA ARG A 6 -14.44 13.71 14.06
C ARG A 6 -14.91 13.65 12.62
N ARG A 7 -14.07 14.11 11.71
CA ARG A 7 -14.25 13.87 10.28
C ARG A 7 -13.97 12.39 10.02
N GLU A 8 -15.00 11.59 10.17
CA GLU A 8 -14.99 10.26 9.58
C GLU A 8 -14.89 10.44 8.07
N ALA A 9 -13.91 9.78 7.46
CA ALA A 9 -13.67 9.82 6.03
C ALA A 9 -14.89 9.28 5.26
N GLY A 10 -15.81 10.14 4.99
CA GLY A 10 -17.04 9.86 4.27
C GLY A 10 -16.96 10.05 2.77
N CYS A 11 -15.80 10.30 2.18
CA CYS A 11 -15.71 10.42 0.72
C CYS A 11 -14.38 9.89 0.22
N LEU A 12 -14.36 8.59 -0.11
CA LEU A 12 -13.42 8.11 -1.12
C LEU A 12 -13.63 8.97 -2.37
N PRO A 13 -12.55 9.43 -3.05
CA PRO A 13 -12.68 10.15 -4.29
C PRO A 13 -13.62 9.38 -5.21
N GLU A 14 -14.52 10.10 -5.90
CA GLU A 14 -15.62 9.50 -6.67
C GLU A 14 -15.15 8.25 -7.41
N LYS A 15 -15.78 7.10 -7.16
CA LYS A 15 -15.45 5.78 -7.73
C LYS A 15 -15.10 5.88 -9.22
N LYS A 16 -15.87 6.67 -9.98
CA LYS A 16 -15.64 6.94 -11.40
C LYS A 16 -14.32 7.66 -11.69
N LYS A 17 -13.90 8.62 -10.85
CA LYS A 17 -12.63 9.35 -11.02
C LYS A 17 -11.45 8.40 -10.81
N MET A 18 -11.52 7.55 -9.78
CA MET A 18 -10.48 6.57 -9.47
C MET A 18 -10.38 5.47 -10.54
N GLU A 19 -11.51 5.00 -11.07
CA GLU A 19 -11.54 4.02 -12.16
C GLU A 19 -10.97 4.60 -13.47
N ALA A 20 -11.29 5.85 -13.82
CA ALA A 20 -10.73 6.51 -14.99
C ALA A 20 -9.22 6.72 -14.85
N LEU A 21 -8.78 7.18 -13.69
CA LEU A 21 -7.36 7.36 -13.36
C LEU A 21 -6.61 6.02 -13.41
N GLY A 22 -7.23 4.95 -12.90
CA GLY A 22 -6.67 3.60 -12.92
C GLY A 22 -6.45 3.07 -14.34
N ARG A 23 -7.44 3.26 -15.24
CA ARG A 23 -7.29 2.85 -16.66
C ARG A 23 -6.16 3.60 -17.37
N LEU A 24 -6.04 4.90 -17.13
CA LEU A 24 -4.97 5.71 -17.70
C LEU A 24 -3.59 5.27 -17.16
N SER A 25 -3.52 5.07 -15.85
CA SER A 25 -2.30 4.63 -15.16
C SER A 25 -1.78 3.29 -15.68
N CYS A 26 -2.67 2.33 -15.96
CA CYS A 26 -2.29 1.03 -16.53
C CYS A 26 -1.63 1.17 -17.90
N LYS A 27 -2.21 1.99 -18.80
CA LYS A 27 -1.65 2.18 -20.14
C LYS A 27 -0.27 2.84 -20.07
N VAL A 28 -0.17 3.93 -19.31
CA VAL A 28 1.10 4.64 -19.11
C VAL A 28 2.16 3.74 -18.50
N ALA A 29 1.81 2.97 -17.47
CA ALA A 29 2.77 2.08 -16.81
C ALA A 29 3.21 0.91 -17.72
N HIS A 30 2.33 0.39 -18.58
CA HIS A 30 2.70 -0.63 -19.55
C HIS A 30 3.74 -0.08 -20.54
N ASP A 31 3.49 1.08 -21.13
CA ASP A 31 4.40 1.71 -22.10
C ASP A 31 5.75 2.08 -21.44
N PHE A 32 5.69 2.55 -20.19
CA PHE A 32 6.86 2.87 -19.39
C PHE A 32 7.71 1.62 -19.09
N ASN A 33 7.09 0.52 -18.70
CA ASN A 33 7.80 -0.75 -18.45
C ASN A 33 8.47 -1.31 -19.72
N ASN A 34 7.87 -1.11 -20.90
CA ASN A 34 8.49 -1.50 -22.16
C ASN A 34 9.78 -0.69 -22.43
N ILE A 35 9.75 0.61 -22.17
CA ILE A 35 10.94 1.48 -22.30
C ILE A 35 12.03 1.05 -21.29
N LEU A 36 11.66 0.81 -20.04
CA LEU A 36 12.60 0.35 -19.01
C LEU A 36 13.23 -1.00 -19.37
N GLY A 37 12.45 -1.93 -19.92
CA GLY A 37 12.96 -3.22 -20.40
C GLY A 37 13.98 -3.08 -21.52
N ALA A 38 13.75 -2.14 -22.45
CA ALA A 38 14.73 -1.85 -23.50
C ALA A 38 16.03 -1.27 -22.91
N ILE A 39 15.95 -0.31 -21.98
CA ILE A 39 17.11 0.29 -21.31
C ILE A 39 17.89 -0.78 -20.55
N GLU A 40 17.22 -1.66 -19.80
CA GLU A 40 17.88 -2.75 -19.07
C GLU A 40 18.57 -3.75 -20.03
N GLY A 41 17.91 -4.07 -21.15
CA GLY A 41 18.46 -4.92 -22.20
C GLY A 41 19.74 -4.34 -22.78
N TYR A 42 19.73 -3.06 -23.18
CA TYR A 42 20.93 -2.40 -23.72
C TYR A 42 22.04 -2.25 -22.68
N ALA A 43 21.71 -1.90 -21.43
CA ALA A 43 22.70 -1.84 -20.35
C ALA A 43 23.36 -3.21 -20.11
N THR A 44 22.56 -4.29 -20.13
CA THR A 44 23.06 -5.65 -19.97
C THR A 44 23.97 -6.07 -21.15
N LEU A 45 23.56 -5.74 -22.38
CA LEU A 45 24.40 -6.00 -23.56
C LEU A 45 25.72 -5.22 -23.52
N ALA A 46 25.68 -3.96 -23.12
CA ALA A 46 26.86 -3.12 -23.00
C ALA A 46 27.83 -3.60 -21.90
N MET A 47 27.31 -4.27 -20.85
CA MET A 47 28.15 -4.89 -19.81
C MET A 47 28.87 -6.15 -20.29
N ASN A 48 28.39 -6.79 -21.35
CA ASN A 48 29.03 -8.00 -21.87
C ASN A 48 30.41 -7.67 -22.40
N GLY A 49 31.43 -8.30 -21.80
CA GLY A 49 32.83 -8.09 -22.17
C GLY A 49 33.59 -7.05 -21.35
N LEU A 50 32.90 -6.30 -20.45
CA LEU A 50 33.57 -5.41 -19.51
C LEU A 50 34.09 -6.18 -18.28
N LYS A 51 35.22 -5.72 -17.74
CA LYS A 51 35.72 -6.22 -16.45
C LYS A 51 34.94 -5.58 -15.31
N LYS A 52 34.82 -6.31 -14.17
CA LYS A 52 34.08 -5.83 -13.00
C LYS A 52 34.60 -4.50 -12.43
N ASP A 53 35.86 -4.21 -12.59
CA ASP A 53 36.53 -3.01 -12.08
C ASP A 53 36.51 -1.85 -13.09
N ASP A 54 35.87 -2.02 -14.24
CA ASP A 54 35.74 -0.96 -15.24
C ASP A 54 34.73 0.08 -14.74
N LEU A 55 35.10 1.38 -14.80
CA LEU A 55 34.21 2.48 -14.43
C LEU A 55 32.89 2.44 -15.23
N LEU A 56 32.97 2.08 -16.51
CA LEU A 56 31.79 1.94 -17.36
C LEU A 56 30.87 0.81 -16.87
N ALA A 57 31.42 -0.29 -16.34
CA ALA A 57 30.61 -1.35 -15.76
C ALA A 57 29.89 -0.90 -14.48
N GLN A 58 30.52 -0.04 -13.68
CA GLN A 58 29.88 0.57 -12.49
C GLN A 58 28.75 1.50 -12.89
N ASP A 59 28.96 2.38 -13.89
CA ASP A 59 27.92 3.28 -14.40
C ASP A 59 26.71 2.50 -14.95
N LEU A 60 26.94 1.43 -15.71
CA LEU A 60 25.90 0.56 -16.24
C LEU A 60 25.14 -0.17 -15.11
N GLN A 61 25.82 -0.55 -14.04
CA GLN A 61 25.20 -1.15 -12.87
C GLN A 61 24.26 -0.14 -12.14
N GLU A 62 24.67 1.12 -12.04
CA GLU A 62 23.83 2.19 -11.48
C GLU A 62 22.61 2.46 -12.36
N ILE A 63 22.76 2.43 -13.69
CA ILE A 63 21.63 2.53 -14.62
C ILE A 63 20.67 1.38 -14.39
N ARG A 64 21.13 0.12 -14.29
CA ARG A 64 20.28 -1.04 -14.01
C ARG A 64 19.57 -0.94 -12.67
N SER A 65 20.27 -0.47 -11.63
CA SER A 65 19.67 -0.22 -10.31
C SER A 65 18.53 0.81 -10.40
N SER A 66 18.75 1.88 -11.16
CA SER A 66 17.75 2.94 -11.39
C SER A 66 16.54 2.44 -12.19
N VAL A 67 16.78 1.61 -13.22
CA VAL A 67 15.72 0.94 -14.00
C VAL A 67 14.89 0.02 -13.11
N ALA A 68 15.53 -0.78 -12.25
CA ALA A 68 14.82 -1.66 -11.32
C ALA A 68 13.92 -0.87 -10.35
N LYS A 69 14.41 0.26 -9.82
CA LYS A 69 13.60 1.19 -8.99
C LYS A 69 12.39 1.74 -9.76
N ALA A 70 12.60 2.19 -11.00
CA ALA A 70 11.55 2.72 -11.85
C ALA A 70 10.51 1.64 -12.22
N ALA A 71 10.92 0.40 -12.47
CA ALA A 71 10.02 -0.73 -12.73
C ALA A 71 9.13 -1.07 -11.52
N VAL A 72 9.62 -0.88 -10.28
CA VAL A 72 8.78 -1.01 -9.07
C VAL A 72 7.66 0.03 -9.08
N LEU A 73 7.96 1.28 -9.43
CA LEU A 73 6.96 2.35 -9.54
C LEU A 73 5.91 2.04 -10.62
N GLY A 74 6.36 1.53 -11.77
CA GLY A 74 5.46 1.09 -12.85
C GLY A 74 4.48 0.00 -12.39
N ARG A 75 4.97 -1.01 -11.65
CA ARG A 75 4.12 -2.06 -11.06
C ARG A 75 3.10 -1.51 -10.06
N GLN A 76 3.49 -0.56 -9.22
CA GLN A 76 2.57 0.08 -8.26
C GLN A 76 1.46 0.85 -8.98
N LEU A 77 1.78 1.48 -10.11
CA LEU A 77 0.82 2.20 -10.94
C LEU A 77 -0.20 1.23 -11.62
N ILE A 78 0.27 0.07 -12.09
CA ILE A 78 -0.58 -0.99 -12.66
C ILE A 78 -1.51 -1.58 -11.59
N ALA A 79 -0.98 -1.85 -10.39
CA ALA A 79 -1.78 -2.37 -9.26
C ALA A 79 -2.91 -1.41 -8.87
N PHE A 80 -2.65 -0.10 -8.86
CA PHE A 80 -3.68 0.92 -8.67
C PHE A 80 -4.80 0.82 -9.73
N GLY A 81 -4.46 0.57 -10.99
CA GLY A 81 -5.41 0.42 -12.08
C GLY A 81 -6.24 -0.86 -12.05
N GLY A 82 -6.01 -1.76 -11.09
CA GLY A 82 -6.79 -2.99 -10.90
C GLY A 82 -6.63 -4.03 -12.00
N ARG A 83 -5.58 -3.95 -12.82
CA ARG A 83 -5.35 -4.85 -13.97
C ARG A 83 -4.15 -5.80 -13.80
N GLN A 84 -3.56 -5.84 -12.63
CA GLN A 84 -2.51 -6.82 -12.38
C GLN A 84 -3.13 -8.22 -12.24
N MET A 85 -2.56 -9.21 -12.92
CA MET A 85 -2.94 -10.60 -12.70
C MET A 85 -2.57 -10.98 -11.26
N LEU A 86 -3.59 -11.36 -10.47
CA LEU A 86 -3.38 -11.83 -9.10
C LEU A 86 -3.21 -13.35 -9.09
N HIS A 87 -2.23 -13.81 -8.36
CA HIS A 87 -2.08 -15.22 -8.02
C HIS A 87 -2.85 -15.55 -6.73
N LYS A 88 -4.19 -15.59 -6.84
CA LYS A 88 -5.07 -15.84 -5.70
C LYS A 88 -4.96 -17.30 -5.23
N ALA A 89 -4.65 -17.48 -3.96
CA ALA A 89 -4.62 -18.75 -3.27
C ALA A 89 -5.22 -18.61 -1.86
N PRO A 90 -5.59 -19.71 -1.18
CA PRO A 90 -5.93 -19.64 0.24
C PRO A 90 -4.76 -19.06 1.04
N CYS A 91 -5.04 -18.05 1.88
CA CYS A 91 -4.04 -17.34 2.66
C CYS A 91 -4.45 -17.23 4.12
N GLU A 92 -3.46 -17.26 5.00
CA GLU A 92 -3.59 -16.95 6.41
C GLU A 92 -3.10 -15.53 6.68
N VAL A 93 -3.99 -14.67 7.19
CA VAL A 93 -3.74 -13.23 7.30
C VAL A 93 -2.62 -12.91 8.30
N ASN A 94 -2.58 -13.59 9.45
CA ASN A 94 -1.53 -13.33 10.45
C ASN A 94 -0.13 -13.71 9.92
N GLY A 95 -0.03 -14.73 9.06
CA GLY A 95 1.21 -15.06 8.38
C GLY A 95 1.65 -13.98 7.38
N ILE A 96 0.70 -13.36 6.68
CA ILE A 96 0.98 -12.21 5.79
C ILE A 96 1.45 -11.01 6.60
N ILE A 97 0.79 -10.71 7.74
CA ILE A 97 1.19 -9.64 8.66
C ILE A 97 2.62 -9.88 9.16
N GLY A 98 2.96 -11.11 9.58
CA GLY A 98 4.31 -11.46 10.04
C GLY A 98 5.38 -11.14 9.01
N LYS A 99 5.16 -11.51 7.74
CA LYS A 99 6.10 -11.20 6.63
C LYS A 99 6.20 -9.70 6.36
N ALA A 100 5.11 -8.96 6.46
CA ALA A 100 5.13 -7.51 6.31
C ALA A 100 5.92 -6.83 7.43
N LEU A 101 5.84 -7.33 8.67
CA LEU A 101 6.64 -6.89 9.81
C LEU A 101 8.12 -7.14 9.60
N GLU A 102 8.52 -8.37 9.23
CA GLU A 102 9.91 -8.71 8.90
C GLU A 102 10.50 -7.78 7.83
N ARG A 103 9.68 -7.42 6.84
CA ARG A 103 10.10 -6.49 5.78
C ARG A 103 10.27 -5.07 6.29
N ALA A 104 9.39 -4.60 7.17
CA ALA A 104 9.47 -3.27 7.79
C ALA A 104 10.68 -3.14 8.73
N GLU A 105 11.04 -4.19 9.45
CA GLU A 105 12.18 -4.24 10.37
C GLU A 105 13.54 -4.20 9.66
N ARG A 106 13.65 -4.69 8.43
CA ARG A 106 14.90 -4.62 7.64
C ARG A 106 15.33 -3.20 7.26
N LEU A 107 14.45 -2.23 7.42
CA LEU A 107 14.77 -0.83 7.16
C LEU A 107 15.46 -0.22 8.40
N PRO A 108 16.47 0.69 8.23
CA PRO A 108 17.20 1.25 9.35
C PRO A 108 16.24 1.75 10.43
N ALA A 109 16.31 1.12 11.60
CA ALA A 109 15.46 1.45 12.73
C ALA A 109 16.00 2.71 13.40
N GLY A 110 15.19 3.79 13.36
CA GLY A 110 15.26 4.82 14.40
C GLY A 110 14.51 4.32 15.65
N ASN A 111 14.07 5.23 16.50
CA ASN A 111 13.23 4.91 17.67
C ASN A 111 11.78 4.54 17.28
N PHE A 112 11.61 3.71 16.23
CA PHE A 112 10.31 3.25 15.75
C PHE A 112 10.02 1.87 16.34
N ASN A 113 8.91 1.76 17.07
CA ASN A 113 8.44 0.51 17.66
C ASN A 113 7.16 0.03 16.98
N ILE A 114 6.95 -1.28 16.89
CA ILE A 114 5.71 -1.87 16.37
C ILE A 114 5.13 -2.80 17.44
N GLU A 115 3.90 -2.51 17.87
CA GLU A 115 3.11 -3.39 18.72
C GLU A 115 2.13 -4.20 17.87
N THR A 116 1.94 -5.48 18.21
CA THR A 116 1.02 -6.37 17.53
C THR A 116 -0.14 -6.77 18.45
N ARG A 117 -1.37 -6.71 17.92
CA ARG A 117 -2.61 -7.13 18.62
C ARG A 117 -3.42 -8.00 17.66
N LEU A 118 -2.97 -9.21 17.44
CA LEU A 118 -3.52 -10.12 16.43
C LEU A 118 -4.48 -11.12 17.08
N GLU A 119 -5.69 -11.26 16.52
CA GLU A 119 -6.61 -12.32 16.90
C GLU A 119 -6.03 -13.67 16.42
N PRO A 120 -5.87 -14.67 17.33
CA PRO A 120 -5.11 -15.88 17.01
C PRO A 120 -5.72 -16.78 15.93
N ALA A 121 -7.05 -16.82 15.85
CA ALA A 121 -7.78 -17.75 14.97
C ALA A 121 -8.67 -17.00 13.98
N LEU A 122 -8.04 -16.37 12.98
CA LEU A 122 -8.75 -15.72 11.89
C LEU A 122 -9.21 -16.73 10.83
N PRO A 123 -10.39 -16.54 10.22
CA PRO A 123 -10.77 -17.31 9.04
C PRO A 123 -9.82 -17.06 7.88
N GLY A 124 -9.67 -18.02 6.98
CA GLY A 124 -8.86 -17.86 5.77
C GLY A 124 -9.48 -16.86 4.79
N ILE A 125 -8.64 -16.27 3.96
CA ILE A 125 -9.03 -15.45 2.80
C ILE A 125 -8.54 -16.09 1.52
N THR A 126 -9.12 -15.73 0.37
CA THR A 126 -8.55 -16.03 -0.95
C THR A 126 -7.88 -14.77 -1.50
N GLY A 127 -6.55 -14.81 -1.65
CA GLY A 127 -5.81 -13.62 -2.05
C GLY A 127 -4.41 -13.91 -2.59
N ASP A 128 -3.78 -12.88 -3.08
CA ASP A 128 -2.36 -12.85 -3.44
C ASP A 128 -1.55 -12.38 -2.22
N ALA A 129 -0.96 -13.35 -1.52
CA ALA A 129 -0.25 -13.11 -0.27
C ALA A 129 0.89 -12.08 -0.44
N LEU A 130 1.61 -12.09 -1.57
CA LEU A 130 2.73 -11.18 -1.83
C LEU A 130 2.24 -9.74 -2.02
N GLN A 131 1.12 -9.54 -2.70
CA GLN A 131 0.54 -8.22 -2.91
C GLN A 131 0.00 -7.65 -1.59
N LEU A 132 -0.66 -8.47 -0.79
CA LEU A 132 -1.17 -8.08 0.53
C LEU A 132 -0.01 -7.77 1.51
N GLU A 133 1.05 -8.59 1.53
CA GLU A 133 2.28 -8.31 2.29
C GLU A 133 2.85 -6.94 1.92
N GLN A 134 2.98 -6.66 0.61
CA GLN A 134 3.51 -5.37 0.16
C GLN A 134 2.59 -4.20 0.52
N ALA A 135 1.27 -4.39 0.48
CA ALA A 135 0.31 -3.37 0.90
C ALA A 135 0.46 -3.02 2.39
N LEU A 136 0.56 -4.04 3.26
CA LEU A 136 0.78 -3.85 4.69
C LEU A 136 2.14 -3.22 4.98
N ALA A 137 3.20 -3.66 4.29
CA ALA A 137 4.53 -3.05 4.42
C ALA A 137 4.53 -1.57 4.02
N ASN A 138 3.77 -1.18 2.98
CA ASN A 138 3.62 0.23 2.60
C ASN A 138 2.92 1.05 3.69
N LEU A 139 1.90 0.50 4.36
CA LEU A 139 1.25 1.18 5.49
C LEU A 139 2.19 1.33 6.69
N LEU A 140 2.95 0.29 7.03
CA LEU A 140 3.96 0.35 8.11
C LEU A 140 5.07 1.35 7.79
N LEU A 141 5.50 1.42 6.52
CA LEU A 141 6.47 2.42 6.07
C LEU A 141 5.90 3.84 6.20
N ASN A 142 4.65 4.06 5.81
CA ASN A 142 4.00 5.36 5.97
C ASN A 142 3.87 5.76 7.45
N ALA A 143 3.50 4.83 8.33
CA ALA A 143 3.44 5.07 9.77
C ALA A 143 4.81 5.50 10.33
N ARG A 144 5.89 4.81 9.94
CA ARG A 144 7.25 5.18 10.35
C ARG A 144 7.66 6.56 9.84
N GLU A 145 7.36 6.87 8.58
CA GLU A 145 7.69 8.16 7.98
C GLU A 145 6.89 9.33 8.59
N ALA A 146 5.69 9.06 9.12
CA ALA A 146 4.90 10.03 9.89
C ALA A 146 5.50 10.31 11.28
N MET A 147 6.44 9.47 11.74
CA MET A 147 7.08 9.55 13.06
C MET A 147 8.61 9.71 12.97
N PRO A 148 9.14 10.79 12.35
CA PRO A 148 10.59 10.94 12.11
C PRO A 148 11.42 11.05 13.39
N LYS A 149 10.81 11.40 14.52
CA LYS A 149 11.47 11.48 15.83
C LYS A 149 11.35 10.18 16.63
N GLY A 150 10.78 9.13 16.04
CA GLY A 150 10.40 7.89 16.70
C GLY A 150 8.94 7.90 17.15
N GLY A 151 8.45 6.74 17.54
CA GLY A 151 7.07 6.53 18.00
C GLY A 151 6.68 5.07 17.91
N THR A 152 5.41 4.79 18.17
CA THR A 152 4.86 3.44 18.15
C THR A 152 3.75 3.34 17.11
N ALA A 153 3.86 2.34 16.23
CA ALA A 153 2.76 1.89 15.40
C ALA A 153 2.13 0.65 16.04
N VAL A 154 0.81 0.56 16.01
CA VAL A 154 0.07 -0.62 16.47
C VAL A 154 -0.57 -1.28 15.26
N ILE A 155 -0.26 -2.56 15.00
CA ILE A 155 -0.97 -3.37 14.02
C ILE A 155 -1.88 -4.33 14.74
N SER A 156 -3.15 -4.39 14.31
CA SER A 156 -4.15 -5.28 14.86
C SER A 156 -4.90 -6.03 13.77
N SER A 157 -5.39 -7.23 14.09
CA SER A 157 -6.28 -8.00 13.24
C SER A 157 -7.42 -8.60 14.05
N CYS A 158 -8.64 -8.57 13.51
CA CYS A 158 -9.80 -9.22 14.11
C CYS A 158 -10.84 -9.59 13.06
N VAL A 159 -11.81 -10.41 13.47
CA VAL A 159 -13.00 -10.68 12.66
C VAL A 159 -13.98 -9.52 12.84
N GLU A 160 -14.52 -9.02 11.74
CA GLU A 160 -15.57 -8.00 11.72
C GLU A 160 -16.77 -8.51 10.95
N ARG A 161 -17.94 -8.45 11.57
CA ARG A 161 -19.22 -8.80 10.94
C ARG A 161 -19.98 -7.52 10.60
N LEU A 162 -20.36 -7.35 9.34
CA LEU A 162 -21.17 -6.21 8.95
C LEU A 162 -22.57 -6.29 9.54
N GLU A 163 -22.88 -5.40 10.47
CA GLU A 163 -24.24 -5.18 10.98
C GLU A 163 -24.94 -4.14 10.08
N GLY A 164 -25.83 -4.61 9.21
CA GLY A 164 -26.58 -3.76 8.28
C GLY A 164 -25.83 -3.39 7.00
N ALA A 165 -26.40 -2.48 6.21
CA ALA A 165 -25.75 -1.91 5.05
C ALA A 165 -24.66 -0.94 5.52
N ALA A 166 -23.44 -1.41 5.65
CA ALA A 166 -22.30 -0.53 5.91
C ALA A 166 -22.14 0.42 4.72
N VAL A 167 -22.28 1.71 4.96
CA VAL A 167 -22.26 2.79 3.95
C VAL A 167 -20.98 2.78 3.09
N LYS A 168 -19.96 2.03 3.50
CA LYS A 168 -18.62 1.97 2.87
C LYS A 168 -18.25 0.62 2.28
N ALA A 169 -19.02 -0.43 2.56
CA ALA A 169 -18.78 -1.75 1.96
C ALA A 169 -19.02 -1.71 0.44
N PRO A 170 -18.34 -2.56 -0.36
CA PRO A 170 -18.66 -2.72 -1.76
C PRO A 170 -20.15 -3.03 -1.96
N ASP A 171 -20.76 -2.56 -3.06
CA ASP A 171 -22.18 -2.72 -3.40
C ASP A 171 -22.71 -4.19 -3.34
N GLN A 172 -21.83 -5.16 -3.12
CA GLN A 172 -22.12 -6.60 -3.05
C GLN A 172 -21.99 -7.19 -1.64
N ALA A 173 -21.59 -6.42 -0.63
CA ALA A 173 -21.48 -6.93 0.73
C ALA A 173 -22.87 -6.94 1.40
N ALA A 174 -23.46 -8.15 1.54
CA ALA A 174 -24.72 -8.35 2.24
C ALA A 174 -24.56 -8.17 3.76
N ALA A 175 -25.65 -7.80 4.44
CA ALA A 175 -25.67 -7.82 5.91
C ALA A 175 -25.31 -9.22 6.42
N GLY A 176 -24.43 -9.30 7.42
CA GLY A 176 -23.94 -10.56 7.98
C GLY A 176 -22.67 -11.12 7.31
N THR A 177 -22.20 -10.52 6.21
CA THR A 177 -20.91 -10.88 5.60
C THR A 177 -19.78 -10.67 6.60
N VAL A 178 -18.87 -11.64 6.67
CA VAL A 178 -17.73 -11.66 7.60
C VAL A 178 -16.48 -11.19 6.87
N PHE A 179 -15.79 -10.24 7.48
CA PHE A 179 -14.54 -9.70 6.99
C PHE A 179 -13.43 -9.87 8.01
N ILE A 180 -12.19 -9.94 7.55
CA ILE A 180 -11.03 -9.70 8.39
C ILE A 180 -10.72 -8.21 8.32
N LYS A 181 -10.66 -7.59 9.48
CA LYS A 181 -10.24 -6.22 9.69
C LYS A 181 -8.79 -6.20 10.12
N ILE A 182 -7.96 -5.45 9.41
CA ILE A 182 -6.55 -5.21 9.74
C ILE A 182 -6.38 -3.71 9.90
N SER A 183 -6.00 -3.24 11.10
CA SER A 183 -5.73 -1.83 11.37
C SER A 183 -4.27 -1.59 11.65
N ILE A 184 -3.72 -0.50 11.10
CA ILE A 184 -2.40 0.03 11.42
C ILE A 184 -2.59 1.46 11.88
N GLN A 185 -2.28 1.70 13.15
CA GLN A 185 -2.39 3.00 13.82
C GLN A 185 -1.00 3.53 14.14
N ASP A 186 -0.73 4.78 13.85
CA ASP A 186 0.49 5.49 14.22
C ASP A 186 0.18 6.67 15.15
N SER A 187 1.18 7.10 15.91
CA SER A 187 1.13 8.30 16.77
C SER A 187 1.85 9.48 16.12
N GLY A 188 1.88 9.54 14.80
CA GLY A 188 2.62 10.52 14.01
C GLY A 188 1.96 11.88 13.89
N ALA A 189 2.39 12.64 12.90
CA ALA A 189 1.92 14.01 12.67
C ALA A 189 0.47 14.10 12.21
N GLY A 190 -0.16 12.99 11.80
CA GLY A 190 -1.49 13.03 11.19
C GLY A 190 -1.51 13.79 9.86
N MET A 191 -2.71 14.08 9.35
CA MET A 191 -2.90 14.72 8.05
C MET A 191 -3.91 15.85 8.12
N SER A 192 -3.69 16.90 7.30
CA SER A 192 -4.68 17.95 7.07
C SER A 192 -5.86 17.43 6.24
N ALA A 193 -7.00 18.13 6.27
CA ALA A 193 -8.17 17.78 5.46
C ALA A 193 -7.84 17.72 3.96
N GLU A 194 -7.05 18.67 3.45
CA GLU A 194 -6.62 18.70 2.06
C GLU A 194 -5.78 17.47 1.68
N THR A 195 -4.83 17.08 2.53
CA THR A 195 -4.02 15.87 2.33
C THR A 195 -4.90 14.62 2.34
N PHE A 196 -5.84 14.58 3.27
CA PHE A 196 -6.76 13.48 3.44
C PHE A 196 -7.66 13.22 2.22
N GLU A 197 -8.18 14.28 1.58
CA GLU A 197 -9.00 14.17 0.37
C GLU A 197 -8.26 13.54 -0.81
N ARG A 198 -6.93 13.66 -0.84
CA ARG A 198 -6.07 13.23 -1.95
C ARG A 198 -5.21 12.02 -1.62
N LEU A 199 -5.32 11.45 -0.43
CA LEU A 199 -4.36 10.46 0.10
C LEU A 199 -4.20 9.19 -0.76
N PHE A 200 -5.21 8.80 -1.52
CA PHE A 200 -5.17 7.66 -2.44
C PHE A 200 -4.89 8.04 -3.90
N GLU A 201 -4.74 9.33 -4.22
CA GLU A 201 -4.39 9.75 -5.58
C GLU A 201 -2.95 9.27 -5.91
N PRO A 202 -2.74 8.61 -7.06
CA PRO A 202 -1.39 8.25 -7.49
C PRO A 202 -0.50 9.49 -7.64
N LEU A 203 0.77 9.34 -7.28
CA LEU A 203 1.79 10.39 -7.33
C LEU A 203 1.54 11.59 -6.39
N PHE A 204 0.50 11.55 -5.57
CA PHE A 204 0.30 12.54 -4.53
C PHE A 204 1.23 12.23 -3.34
N SER A 205 2.00 13.21 -2.92
CA SER A 205 2.91 13.13 -1.78
C SER A 205 3.12 14.51 -1.16
N THR A 206 3.10 14.57 0.15
CA THR A 206 3.47 15.77 0.93
C THR A 206 4.97 15.83 1.25
N LYS A 207 5.73 14.81 0.84
CA LYS A 207 7.18 14.69 1.07
C LYS A 207 7.97 15.52 0.07
N GLN A 208 9.21 15.85 0.44
CA GLN A 208 10.13 16.53 -0.47
C GLN A 208 10.41 15.67 -1.72
N LYS A 209 10.68 16.34 -2.86
CA LYS A 209 11.02 15.64 -4.10
C LYS A 209 12.16 14.65 -3.88
N GLY A 210 11.92 13.39 -4.23
CA GLY A 210 12.90 12.29 -4.08
C GLY A 210 12.71 11.41 -2.83
N GLN A 211 11.87 11.78 -1.87
CA GLN A 211 11.62 11.01 -0.65
C GLN A 211 10.37 10.11 -0.71
N GLY A 212 9.88 9.83 -1.89
CA GLY A 212 8.74 8.94 -2.11
C GLY A 212 7.97 9.32 -3.36
N ALA A 213 7.55 8.31 -4.13
CA ALA A 213 6.88 8.52 -5.42
C ALA A 213 5.37 8.81 -5.28
N GLY A 214 4.80 8.87 -4.05
CA GLY A 214 3.36 9.06 -3.85
C GLY A 214 2.52 7.88 -4.36
N LEU A 215 3.10 6.68 -4.45
CA LEU A 215 2.42 5.48 -4.96
C LEU A 215 2.05 4.47 -3.88
N GLY A 216 2.52 4.63 -2.64
CA GLY A 216 2.33 3.64 -1.57
C GLY A 216 0.85 3.44 -1.22
N LEU A 217 0.12 4.51 -0.94
CA LEU A 217 -1.29 4.43 -0.55
C LEU A 217 -2.22 4.11 -1.72
N SER A 218 -1.92 4.59 -2.92
CA SER A 218 -2.66 4.22 -4.13
C SER A 218 -2.48 2.73 -4.48
N PHE A 219 -1.29 2.17 -4.24
CA PHE A 219 -1.04 0.73 -4.33
C PHE A 219 -1.89 -0.07 -3.33
N VAL A 220 -1.90 0.35 -2.04
CA VAL A 220 -2.74 -0.28 -1.01
C VAL A 220 -4.20 -0.29 -1.44
N TYR A 221 -4.72 0.85 -1.87
CA TYR A 221 -6.10 0.96 -2.36
C TYR A 221 -6.38 -0.02 -3.51
N GLY A 222 -5.51 -0.05 -4.52
CA GLY A 222 -5.66 -0.93 -5.69
C GLY A 222 -5.64 -2.41 -5.32
N VAL A 223 -4.67 -2.83 -4.51
CA VAL A 223 -4.55 -4.23 -4.05
C VAL A 223 -5.79 -4.66 -3.27
N VAL A 224 -6.21 -3.87 -2.27
CA VAL A 224 -7.37 -4.22 -1.44
C VAL A 224 -8.66 -4.32 -2.27
N ARG A 225 -8.86 -3.39 -3.23
CA ARG A 225 -10.00 -3.45 -4.16
C ARG A 225 -9.99 -4.68 -5.04
N GLN A 226 -8.85 -5.13 -5.53
CA GLN A 226 -8.71 -6.36 -6.32
C GLN A 226 -9.01 -7.63 -5.50
N HIS A 227 -8.88 -7.53 -4.17
CA HIS A 227 -9.25 -8.59 -3.21
C HIS A 227 -10.70 -8.47 -2.73
N ASN A 228 -11.54 -7.68 -3.41
CA ASN A 228 -12.94 -7.40 -3.06
C ASN A 228 -13.10 -6.78 -1.66
N GLY A 229 -12.05 -6.13 -1.16
CA GLY A 229 -12.02 -5.41 0.09
C GLY A 229 -12.18 -3.90 -0.08
N TRP A 230 -12.06 -3.18 1.03
CA TRP A 230 -11.95 -1.72 1.05
C TRP A 230 -10.99 -1.24 2.13
N VAL A 231 -10.58 0.02 2.01
CA VAL A 231 -9.69 0.68 2.96
C VAL A 231 -10.43 1.86 3.59
N GLU A 232 -10.30 2.02 4.88
CA GLU A 232 -10.69 3.22 5.62
C GLU A 232 -9.46 3.91 6.17
N ALA A 233 -9.55 5.22 6.34
CA ALA A 233 -8.52 5.99 7.03
C ALA A 233 -9.18 6.96 8.01
N ARG A 234 -8.55 7.14 9.16
CA ARG A 234 -8.88 8.15 10.16
C ARG A 234 -7.62 8.88 10.52
N THR A 235 -7.68 10.19 10.63
CA THR A 235 -6.52 11.00 10.97
C THR A 235 -6.95 12.31 11.59
N GLU A 236 -6.10 12.83 12.47
CA GLU A 236 -6.25 14.14 13.05
C GLU A 236 -4.85 14.78 13.12
N PRO A 237 -4.68 16.04 12.70
CA PRO A 237 -3.38 16.71 12.77
C PRO A 237 -2.80 16.67 14.19
N GLY A 238 -1.58 16.16 14.33
CA GLY A 238 -0.89 16.00 15.61
C GLY A 238 -1.31 14.79 16.45
N GLN A 239 -2.28 13.98 16.02
CA GLN A 239 -2.79 12.81 16.75
C GLN A 239 -2.47 11.47 16.04
N GLY A 240 -1.80 11.53 14.89
CA GLY A 240 -1.49 10.35 14.09
C GLY A 240 -2.58 9.95 13.11
N SER A 241 -2.45 8.73 12.59
CA SER A 241 -3.38 8.18 11.60
C SER A 241 -3.68 6.71 11.88
N GLU A 242 -4.86 6.27 11.49
CA GLU A 242 -5.27 4.87 11.48
C GLU A 242 -5.72 4.50 10.06
N PHE A 243 -5.13 3.46 9.50
CA PHE A 243 -5.54 2.85 8.25
C PHE A 243 -6.12 1.47 8.54
N THR A 244 -7.33 1.21 8.07
CA THR A 244 -8.03 -0.05 8.26
C THR A 244 -8.33 -0.69 6.92
N ILE A 245 -7.91 -1.95 6.75
CA ILE A 245 -8.20 -2.80 5.60
C ILE A 245 -9.25 -3.82 5.99
N PHE A 246 -10.25 -4.02 5.14
CA PHE A 246 -11.26 -5.07 5.26
C PHE A 246 -11.15 -6.03 4.08
N LEU A 247 -11.00 -7.32 4.37
CA LEU A 247 -10.89 -8.37 3.37
C LEU A 247 -11.98 -9.42 3.59
N PRO A 248 -12.72 -9.85 2.54
CA PRO A 248 -13.75 -10.87 2.69
C PRO A 248 -13.12 -12.22 3.05
N THR A 249 -13.80 -12.99 3.91
CA THR A 249 -13.40 -14.35 4.25
C THR A 249 -13.83 -15.35 3.17
N VAL A 250 -13.24 -16.56 3.17
CA VAL A 250 -13.55 -17.62 2.19
C VAL A 250 -15.02 -18.08 2.28
N ASN A 251 -15.69 -17.88 3.42
CA ASN A 251 -17.05 -18.31 3.70
C ASN A 251 -18.06 -17.15 3.75
N SER A 252 -17.76 -16.02 3.15
CA SER A 252 -18.63 -14.85 3.12
C SER A 252 -19.40 -14.70 1.81
#